data_9b9fd2f0019fa080156c423095cb92f3
#
_entry.id   9b9fd2f0019fa080156c423095cb92f3
#
_cell.length_a   1.000
_cell.length_b   1.000
_cell.length_c   1.000
_cell.angle_alpha   90.00
_cell.angle_beta   90.00
_cell.angle_gamma   90.00
#
_symmetry.space_group_name_H-M   'P 1'
#
loop_
_entity.id
_entity.type
_entity.pdbx_description
1 polymer ?
#
loop_
_entity_poly.entity_id
_entity_poly.type
_entity_poly.pdbx_seq_one_letter_code
_entity_poly.pdbx_strand_id
1 'polypeptide(L)'
;MAHDRYESPFCTRYASDEMQYVFSADHKFKTWRKLWIALARAEQRQGLPITDAQIAELEAHADDINYDVAEAREKEVRHDVMSHVYAYGVQCPSAKGIIHLGATSCYVGDNTDVIVMREGLRIIRRKLLNVVSLLADFADRYKDMPALAYTHLQPAQLTTVGKRATLWLNELYMDFEEIEHRIGTLALLGSKGTTGTQASFMELLGGDSGKIRQIEQDIASEMGFTRVVPVSGQTYSRKMDYMVVSTLSGIAQTASKFSYDMRLLQNFKEMEEPFEASQIGSSAMPYMRNPMRCERITSLSRYVMVDTLNTAITAATQWFERTLDDSANRRIAVSEAFLGIDAILNIMMNVCDGLVVYEKVIRARVMNELPFMATENIMMDAVKRGGDRQQLHEKLRVHSQAAARVVKEEGGRNDLIDRIAADPAFMVTREEIEAILDPANFTGRSQEQVEEFLRDVIRPVLEANRALLGEKQELSV
;
A
#
# COMPACT_ATOMS: atom_id res chain seq x y z
N MET A 1 -16.49 23.49 15.69
CA MET A 1 -16.48 23.56 14.21
C MET A 1 -17.92 23.51 13.73
N ALA A 2 -18.28 24.27 12.73
CA ALA A 2 -19.63 24.21 12.15
C ALA A 2 -19.73 22.89 11.35
N HIS A 3 -20.81 22.13 11.53
CA HIS A 3 -21.05 20.85 10.86
C HIS A 3 -21.98 21.01 9.65
N ASP A 4 -21.95 22.16 8.99
CA ASP A 4 -22.84 22.59 7.92
C ASP A 4 -22.18 22.59 6.53
N ARG A 5 -20.98 22.05 6.42
CA ARG A 5 -20.22 21.93 5.18
C ARG A 5 -19.73 20.50 4.97
N TYR A 6 -19.62 20.13 3.69
CA TYR A 6 -19.00 18.86 3.33
C TYR A 6 -17.50 18.88 3.61
N GLU A 7 -17.03 17.85 4.31
CA GLU A 7 -15.61 17.56 4.51
C GLU A 7 -15.32 16.14 4.00
N SER A 8 -14.15 15.96 3.40
CA SER A 8 -13.77 14.62 2.90
C SER A 8 -13.65 13.62 4.07
N PRO A 9 -14.29 12.45 4.00
CA PRO A 9 -14.12 11.41 5.00
C PRO A 9 -12.67 10.93 5.17
N PHE A 10 -11.83 11.11 4.17
CA PHE A 10 -10.40 10.84 4.32
C PHE A 10 -9.78 11.69 5.43
N CYS A 11 -10.13 12.98 5.50
CA CYS A 11 -9.58 13.90 6.50
C CYS A 11 -10.21 13.74 7.87
N THR A 12 -11.53 13.47 7.92
CA THR A 12 -12.27 13.47 9.20
C THR A 12 -12.30 12.11 9.89
N ARG A 13 -12.03 11.01 9.17
CA ARG A 13 -12.25 9.65 9.69
C ARG A 13 -11.12 8.66 9.46
N TYR A 14 -10.36 8.77 8.36
CA TYR A 14 -9.59 7.61 7.91
C TYR A 14 -8.08 7.85 7.81
N ALA A 15 -7.63 8.95 7.21
CA ALA A 15 -6.21 9.21 7.01
C ALA A 15 -5.55 9.78 8.27
N SER A 16 -4.28 9.48 8.48
CA SER A 16 -3.49 10.03 9.58
C SER A 16 -3.25 11.53 9.42
N ASP A 17 -3.05 12.23 10.54
CA ASP A 17 -2.69 13.65 10.55
C ASP A 17 -1.37 13.90 9.80
N GLU A 18 -0.43 12.97 9.90
CA GLU A 18 0.86 13.04 9.20
C GLU A 18 0.68 13.09 7.69
N MET A 19 -0.14 12.20 7.11
CA MET A 19 -0.39 12.19 5.67
C MET A 19 -1.21 13.41 5.25
N GLN A 20 -2.18 13.84 6.05
CA GLN A 20 -2.94 15.05 5.79
C GLN A 20 -2.03 16.29 5.76
N TYR A 21 -1.04 16.37 6.68
CA TYR A 21 -0.08 17.46 6.69
C TYR A 21 0.75 17.54 5.41
N VAL A 22 1.23 16.41 4.89
CA VAL A 22 2.03 16.35 3.64
C VAL A 22 1.29 17.01 2.48
N PHE A 23 -0.03 16.87 2.40
CA PHE A 23 -0.86 17.47 1.34
C PHE A 23 -1.57 18.76 1.76
N SER A 24 -1.21 19.32 2.93
CA SER A 24 -1.81 20.56 3.42
C SER A 24 -1.29 21.81 2.66
N ALA A 25 -2.09 22.86 2.71
CA ALA A 25 -1.69 24.17 2.20
C ALA A 25 -0.44 24.70 2.91
N ASP A 26 -0.33 24.49 4.24
CA ASP A 26 0.81 24.95 5.03
C ASP A 26 2.12 24.31 4.56
N HIS A 27 2.14 22.99 4.41
CA HIS A 27 3.32 22.27 3.89
C HIS A 27 3.68 22.67 2.46
N LYS A 28 2.66 22.83 1.60
CA LYS A 28 2.82 23.30 0.22
C LYS A 28 3.52 24.67 0.14
N PHE A 29 3.02 25.66 0.86
CA PHE A 29 3.53 27.02 0.74
C PHE A 29 4.88 27.22 1.44
N LYS A 30 5.15 26.49 2.53
CA LYS A 30 6.49 26.41 3.11
C LYS A 30 7.49 25.77 2.14
N THR A 31 7.08 24.75 1.41
CA THR A 31 7.91 24.14 0.36
C THR A 31 8.19 25.10 -0.79
N TRP A 32 7.21 25.94 -1.19
CA TRP A 32 7.44 26.98 -2.17
C TRP A 32 8.53 27.96 -1.72
N ARG A 33 8.49 28.41 -0.46
CA ARG A 33 9.52 29.32 0.08
C ARG A 33 10.90 28.65 0.12
N LYS A 34 10.98 27.38 0.52
CA LYS A 34 12.24 26.61 0.46
C LYS A 34 12.78 26.53 -0.97
N LEU A 35 11.92 26.32 -1.95
CA LEU A 35 12.32 26.29 -3.37
C LEU A 35 12.80 27.67 -3.87
N TRP A 36 12.17 28.78 -3.46
CA TRP A 36 12.66 30.12 -3.80
C TRP A 36 13.99 30.43 -3.13
N ILE A 37 14.22 30.01 -1.89
CA ILE A 37 15.51 30.16 -1.20
C ILE A 37 16.58 29.34 -1.94
N ALA A 38 16.29 28.09 -2.28
CA ALA A 38 17.21 27.22 -3.03
C ALA A 38 17.58 27.81 -4.39
N LEU A 39 16.61 28.40 -5.11
CA LEU A 39 16.84 29.09 -6.37
C LEU A 39 17.77 30.29 -6.17
N ALA A 40 17.48 31.18 -5.21
CA ALA A 40 18.29 32.36 -4.94
C ALA A 40 19.74 32.02 -4.57
N ARG A 41 19.93 30.98 -3.74
CA ARG A 41 21.27 30.47 -3.40
C ARG A 41 22.01 29.91 -4.62
N ALA A 42 21.31 29.13 -5.45
CA ALA A 42 21.91 28.56 -6.64
C ALA A 42 22.30 29.64 -7.66
N GLU A 43 21.45 30.65 -7.86
CA GLU A 43 21.70 31.81 -8.70
C GLU A 43 22.88 32.67 -8.19
N GLN A 44 22.97 32.92 -6.88
CA GLN A 44 24.09 33.62 -6.26
C GLN A 44 25.41 32.90 -6.53
N ARG A 45 25.44 31.53 -6.36
CA ARG A 45 26.64 30.72 -6.64
C ARG A 45 27.10 30.85 -8.10
N GLN A 46 26.17 31.09 -9.03
CA GLN A 46 26.49 31.28 -10.44
C GLN A 46 26.83 32.73 -10.81
N GLY A 47 26.88 33.63 -9.83
CA GLY A 47 27.39 35.00 -9.97
C GLY A 47 26.32 36.05 -10.23
N LEU A 48 25.04 35.75 -10.03
CA LEU A 48 24.01 36.78 -10.01
C LEU A 48 24.17 37.70 -8.78
N PRO A 49 23.79 38.99 -8.86
CA PRO A 49 23.99 39.95 -7.80
C PRO A 49 22.96 39.78 -6.67
N ILE A 50 22.99 38.63 -6.01
CA ILE A 50 22.16 38.30 -4.86
C ILE A 50 23.07 38.32 -3.62
N THR A 51 22.67 39.02 -2.56
CA THR A 51 23.47 39.18 -1.34
C THR A 51 23.08 38.16 -0.28
N ASP A 52 24.03 37.84 0.63
CA ASP A 52 23.77 36.98 1.77
C ASP A 52 22.67 37.56 2.67
N ALA A 53 22.57 38.87 2.80
CA ALA A 53 21.54 39.54 3.56
C ALA A 53 20.12 39.29 2.99
N GLN A 54 19.99 39.28 1.66
CA GLN A 54 18.71 38.93 0.99
C GLN A 54 18.33 37.46 1.23
N ILE A 55 19.28 36.54 1.15
CA ILE A 55 19.02 35.15 1.41
C ILE A 55 18.62 34.94 2.89
N ALA A 56 19.35 35.56 3.84
CA ALA A 56 19.03 35.47 5.26
C ALA A 56 17.63 36.05 5.59
N GLU A 57 17.22 37.11 4.92
CA GLU A 57 15.87 37.67 5.07
C GLU A 57 14.79 36.68 4.57
N LEU A 58 15.01 36.01 3.42
CA LEU A 58 14.11 34.95 2.95
C LEU A 58 14.04 33.78 3.94
N GLU A 59 15.18 33.32 4.45
CA GLU A 59 15.25 32.22 5.42
C GLU A 59 14.51 32.54 6.72
N ALA A 60 14.61 33.76 7.21
CA ALA A 60 13.95 34.22 8.44
C ALA A 60 12.41 34.10 8.34
N HIS A 61 11.86 34.14 7.15
CA HIS A 61 10.42 34.06 6.87
C HIS A 61 10.03 32.81 6.09
N ALA A 62 10.82 31.74 6.12
CA ALA A 62 10.55 30.51 5.39
C ALA A 62 9.26 29.79 5.84
N ASP A 63 8.94 29.87 7.12
CA ASP A 63 7.88 29.07 7.75
C ASP A 63 6.66 29.88 8.21
N ASP A 64 6.72 31.21 8.31
CA ASP A 64 5.63 32.07 8.75
C ASP A 64 4.82 32.62 7.56
N ILE A 65 3.98 31.77 6.99
CA ILE A 65 3.20 32.13 5.80
C ILE A 65 2.17 33.21 6.12
N ASN A 66 2.24 34.28 5.37
CA ASN A 66 1.38 35.46 5.44
C ASN A 66 0.09 35.24 4.61
N TYR A 67 -0.81 34.36 5.10
CA TYR A 67 -2.00 33.92 4.38
C TYR A 67 -2.94 35.05 4.02
N ASP A 68 -3.24 35.98 4.95
CA ASP A 68 -4.18 37.07 4.73
C ASP A 68 -3.75 37.96 3.55
N VAL A 69 -2.46 38.24 3.46
CA VAL A 69 -1.91 39.06 2.37
C VAL A 69 -1.93 38.30 1.04
N ALA A 70 -1.57 37.02 1.07
CA ALA A 70 -1.58 36.14 -0.11
C ALA A 70 -3.01 36.00 -0.67
N GLU A 71 -3.98 35.69 0.18
CA GLU A 71 -5.40 35.53 -0.19
C GLU A 71 -6.02 36.83 -0.70
N ALA A 72 -5.74 37.95 -0.05
CA ALA A 72 -6.21 39.28 -0.52
C ALA A 72 -5.65 39.56 -1.91
N ARG A 73 -4.36 39.32 -2.12
CA ARG A 73 -3.72 39.54 -3.41
C ARG A 73 -4.25 38.60 -4.49
N GLU A 74 -4.51 37.33 -4.16
CA GLU A 74 -5.06 36.36 -5.12
C GLU A 74 -6.45 36.76 -5.61
N LYS A 75 -7.29 37.33 -4.75
CA LYS A 75 -8.59 37.89 -5.16
C LYS A 75 -8.48 39.00 -6.20
N GLU A 76 -7.40 39.76 -6.16
CA GLU A 76 -7.14 40.84 -7.12
C GLU A 76 -6.57 40.30 -8.44
N VAL A 77 -5.50 39.50 -8.37
CA VAL A 77 -4.71 39.11 -9.56
C VAL A 77 -5.09 37.76 -10.15
N ARG A 78 -5.88 36.95 -9.45
CA ARG A 78 -6.35 35.61 -9.87
C ARG A 78 -5.21 34.67 -10.21
N HIS A 79 -4.12 34.72 -9.45
CA HIS A 79 -2.93 33.90 -9.66
C HIS A 79 -2.25 33.61 -8.32
N ASP A 80 -2.32 32.34 -7.90
CA ASP A 80 -1.84 31.86 -6.60
C ASP A 80 -0.33 32.07 -6.39
N VAL A 81 0.52 31.63 -7.33
CA VAL A 81 1.98 31.77 -7.19
C VAL A 81 2.41 33.24 -7.09
N MET A 82 1.88 34.10 -7.94
CA MET A 82 2.23 35.54 -7.90
C MET A 82 1.70 36.24 -6.64
N SER A 83 0.61 35.75 -6.06
CA SER A 83 0.10 36.24 -4.78
C SER A 83 1.03 35.85 -3.61
N HIS A 84 1.57 34.66 -3.62
CA HIS A 84 2.57 34.23 -2.63
C HIS A 84 3.94 34.89 -2.85
N VAL A 85 4.36 35.15 -4.09
CA VAL A 85 5.56 35.97 -4.36
C VAL A 85 5.40 37.36 -3.77
N TYR A 86 4.24 38.00 -3.98
CA TYR A 86 3.92 39.29 -3.40
C TYR A 86 3.92 39.24 -1.85
N ALA A 87 3.20 38.32 -1.25
CA ALA A 87 3.11 38.20 0.20
C ALA A 87 4.49 37.94 0.84
N TYR A 88 5.33 37.13 0.20
CA TYR A 88 6.70 36.89 0.67
C TYR A 88 7.56 38.17 0.52
N GLY A 89 7.41 38.90 -0.57
CA GLY A 89 8.10 40.19 -0.79
C GLY A 89 7.68 41.29 0.19
N VAL A 90 6.46 41.24 0.76
CA VAL A 90 6.02 42.15 1.84
C VAL A 90 6.80 41.87 3.13
N GLN A 91 7.07 40.62 3.45
CA GLN A 91 7.88 40.25 4.60
C GLN A 91 9.38 40.42 4.38
N CYS A 92 9.81 40.33 3.12
CA CYS A 92 11.22 40.39 2.71
C CYS A 92 11.49 41.57 1.75
N PRO A 93 11.41 42.83 2.22
CA PRO A 93 11.48 44.01 1.34
C PRO A 93 12.83 44.15 0.62
N SER A 94 13.93 43.71 1.19
CA SER A 94 15.24 43.78 0.53
C SER A 94 15.41 42.67 -0.54
N ALA A 95 14.75 41.54 -0.33
CA ALA A 95 14.84 40.37 -1.21
C ALA A 95 13.71 40.30 -2.26
N LYS A 96 12.68 41.16 -2.17
CA LYS A 96 11.49 41.08 -3.04
C LYS A 96 11.78 40.99 -4.54
N GLY A 97 12.86 41.61 -4.98
CA GLY A 97 13.26 41.70 -6.39
C GLY A 97 13.93 40.43 -6.93
N ILE A 98 14.33 39.52 -6.05
CA ILE A 98 14.99 38.25 -6.42
C ILE A 98 14.10 37.05 -6.22
N ILE A 99 12.94 37.19 -5.58
CA ILE A 99 12.00 36.06 -5.42
C ILE A 99 11.50 35.65 -6.80
N HIS A 100 11.62 34.33 -7.12
CA HIS A 100 11.12 33.77 -8.36
C HIS A 100 11.86 34.26 -9.64
N LEU A 101 13.11 34.70 -9.52
CA LEU A 101 13.88 35.24 -10.62
C LEU A 101 14.08 34.17 -11.73
N GLY A 102 13.80 34.51 -12.97
CA GLY A 102 13.90 33.60 -14.11
C GLY A 102 12.92 32.43 -14.14
N ALA A 103 12.22 32.16 -13.05
CA ALA A 103 11.33 31.01 -12.91
C ALA A 103 9.90 31.27 -13.44
N THR A 104 9.14 30.19 -13.60
CA THR A 104 7.69 30.21 -13.86
C THR A 104 6.94 29.51 -12.74
N SER A 105 5.61 29.65 -12.71
CA SER A 105 4.78 29.07 -11.65
C SER A 105 5.00 27.59 -11.44
N CYS A 106 5.26 26.82 -12.50
CA CYS A 106 5.52 25.39 -12.41
C CYS A 106 6.86 25.07 -11.72
N TYR A 107 7.77 26.02 -11.58
CA TYR A 107 8.96 25.82 -10.76
C TYR A 107 8.61 25.43 -9.33
N VAL A 108 7.79 26.23 -8.65
CA VAL A 108 7.37 25.88 -7.28
C VAL A 108 6.27 24.85 -7.26
N GLY A 109 5.29 24.91 -8.17
CA GLY A 109 4.17 23.98 -8.21
C GLY A 109 4.63 22.54 -8.44
N ASP A 110 5.27 22.29 -9.55
CA ASP A 110 5.65 20.94 -9.97
C ASP A 110 6.78 20.33 -9.10
N ASN A 111 7.78 21.10 -8.70
CA ASN A 111 8.80 20.60 -7.79
C ASN A 111 8.20 20.26 -6.42
N THR A 112 7.27 21.06 -5.90
CA THR A 112 6.55 20.74 -4.66
C THR A 112 5.75 19.46 -4.80
N ASP A 113 5.04 19.27 -5.91
CA ASP A 113 4.27 18.04 -6.14
C ASP A 113 5.16 16.79 -6.09
N VAL A 114 6.36 16.83 -6.66
CA VAL A 114 7.32 15.73 -6.59
C VAL A 114 7.84 15.52 -5.17
N ILE A 115 8.11 16.60 -4.44
CA ILE A 115 8.58 16.54 -3.03
C ILE A 115 7.50 15.87 -2.15
N VAL A 116 6.26 16.32 -2.22
CA VAL A 116 5.17 15.78 -1.38
C VAL A 116 4.84 14.35 -1.77
N MET A 117 4.87 13.99 -3.05
CA MET A 117 4.71 12.59 -3.48
C MET A 117 5.81 11.69 -2.89
N ARG A 118 7.08 12.13 -2.88
CA ARG A 118 8.18 11.38 -2.25
C ARG A 118 7.98 11.23 -0.76
N GLU A 119 7.58 12.28 -0.07
CA GLU A 119 7.32 12.25 1.37
C GLU A 119 6.15 11.33 1.69
N GLY A 120 5.05 11.41 0.95
CA GLY A 120 3.93 10.49 1.06
C GLY A 120 4.35 9.03 0.83
N LEU A 121 5.12 8.75 -0.22
CA LEU A 121 5.64 7.39 -0.47
C LEU A 121 6.52 6.87 0.67
N ARG A 122 7.31 7.72 1.33
CA ARG A 122 8.12 7.33 2.50
C ARG A 122 7.25 6.96 3.70
N ILE A 123 6.15 7.67 3.93
CA ILE A 123 5.17 7.32 4.98
C ILE A 123 4.51 5.97 4.63
N ILE A 124 4.04 5.80 3.40
CA ILE A 124 3.44 4.55 2.93
C ILE A 124 4.43 3.38 3.07
N ARG A 125 5.68 3.56 2.64
CA ARG A 125 6.76 2.58 2.79
C ARG A 125 6.94 2.13 4.25
N ARG A 126 6.99 3.08 5.19
CA ARG A 126 7.13 2.77 6.61
C ARG A 126 5.94 1.95 7.11
N LYS A 127 4.71 2.36 6.80
CA LYS A 127 3.49 1.64 7.21
C LYS A 127 3.42 0.25 6.59
N LEU A 128 3.77 0.11 5.32
CA LEU A 128 3.82 -1.17 4.62
C LEU A 128 4.81 -2.13 5.30
N LEU A 129 6.01 -1.67 5.67
CA LEU A 129 7.00 -2.47 6.40
C LEU A 129 6.47 -2.95 7.76
N ASN A 130 5.67 -2.13 8.46
CA ASN A 130 5.05 -2.55 9.72
C ASN A 130 3.99 -3.63 9.50
N VAL A 131 3.17 -3.54 8.45
CA VAL A 131 2.24 -4.63 8.05
C VAL A 131 2.99 -5.90 7.72
N VAL A 132 4.07 -5.80 6.94
CA VAL A 132 4.95 -6.93 6.59
C VAL A 132 5.53 -7.58 7.84
N SER A 133 6.00 -6.79 8.81
CA SER A 133 6.53 -7.31 10.08
C SER A 133 5.49 -8.10 10.87
N LEU A 134 4.28 -7.54 11.03
CA LEU A 134 3.20 -8.20 11.76
C LEU A 134 2.76 -9.51 11.10
N LEU A 135 2.63 -9.52 9.78
CA LEU A 135 2.28 -10.74 9.05
C LEU A 135 3.40 -11.77 9.00
N ALA A 136 4.67 -11.34 9.03
CA ALA A 136 5.81 -12.25 9.13
C ALA A 136 5.80 -13.00 10.48
N ASP A 137 5.56 -12.29 11.57
CA ASP A 137 5.43 -12.88 12.90
C ASP A 137 4.22 -13.82 12.98
N PHE A 138 3.11 -13.45 12.36
CA PHE A 138 1.93 -14.32 12.27
C PHE A 138 2.22 -15.58 11.44
N ALA A 139 2.86 -15.45 10.29
CA ALA A 139 3.20 -16.59 9.44
C ALA A 139 4.15 -17.56 10.15
N ASP A 140 5.16 -17.05 10.86
CA ASP A 140 6.10 -17.89 11.63
C ASP A 140 5.41 -18.62 12.78
N ARG A 141 4.48 -17.95 13.49
CA ARG A 141 3.72 -18.55 14.60
C ARG A 141 2.85 -19.73 14.17
N TYR A 142 2.26 -19.67 12.98
CA TYR A 142 1.32 -20.67 12.48
C TYR A 142 1.84 -21.46 11.29
N LYS A 143 3.16 -21.53 11.10
CA LYS A 143 3.81 -22.20 9.96
C LYS A 143 3.55 -23.69 9.85
N ASP A 144 3.33 -24.36 10.99
CA ASP A 144 3.10 -25.78 11.11
C ASP A 144 1.63 -26.17 11.38
N MET A 145 0.72 -25.18 11.45
CA MET A 145 -0.69 -25.42 11.76
C MET A 145 -1.49 -25.79 10.50
N PRO A 146 -1.93 -27.07 10.35
CA PRO A 146 -2.68 -27.51 9.18
C PRO A 146 -4.03 -26.82 9.03
N ALA A 147 -4.38 -26.45 7.80
CA ALA A 147 -5.65 -25.87 7.41
C ALA A 147 -6.08 -26.37 6.03
N LEU A 148 -7.38 -26.31 5.72
CA LEU A 148 -7.87 -26.59 4.37
C LEU A 148 -7.38 -25.51 3.40
N ALA A 149 -6.81 -25.95 2.28
CA ALA A 149 -6.59 -25.07 1.14
C ALA A 149 -7.75 -25.21 0.15
N TYR A 150 -8.07 -24.10 -0.51
CA TYR A 150 -9.20 -24.02 -1.43
C TYR A 150 -8.72 -23.67 -2.84
N THR A 151 -9.23 -24.43 -3.81
CA THR A 151 -9.22 -24.05 -5.22
C THR A 151 -10.67 -23.95 -5.71
N HIS A 152 -11.01 -22.94 -6.49
CA HIS A 152 -12.40 -22.69 -6.87
C HIS A 152 -13.38 -22.60 -5.69
N LEU A 153 -12.88 -22.17 -4.53
CA LEU A 153 -13.55 -22.16 -3.22
C LEU A 153 -14.04 -23.55 -2.78
N GLN A 154 -13.44 -24.62 -3.29
CA GLN A 154 -13.68 -26.00 -2.85
C GLN A 154 -12.45 -26.50 -2.06
N PRO A 155 -12.64 -27.27 -0.98
CA PRO A 155 -11.54 -27.93 -0.32
C PRO A 155 -10.76 -28.80 -1.31
N ALA A 156 -9.45 -28.60 -1.39
CA ALA A 156 -8.58 -29.34 -2.32
C ALA A 156 -7.56 -30.20 -1.59
N GLN A 157 -6.56 -29.60 -1.00
CA GLN A 157 -5.54 -30.26 -0.18
C GLN A 157 -5.34 -29.48 1.12
N LEU A 158 -4.44 -29.94 1.99
CA LEU A 158 -4.05 -29.16 3.14
C LEU A 158 -2.92 -28.17 2.81
N THR A 159 -2.90 -27.09 3.53
CA THR A 159 -1.83 -26.12 3.67
C THR A 159 -1.62 -25.89 5.16
N THR A 160 -0.84 -24.86 5.53
CA THR A 160 -0.83 -24.34 6.90
C THR A 160 -1.37 -22.91 6.93
N VAL A 161 -1.84 -22.47 8.10
CA VAL A 161 -2.30 -21.10 8.33
C VAL A 161 -1.17 -20.12 8.02
N GLY A 162 0.07 -20.41 8.47
CA GLY A 162 1.24 -19.62 8.16
C GLY A 162 1.58 -19.58 6.67
N LYS A 163 1.46 -20.72 5.98
CA LYS A 163 1.69 -20.74 4.51
C LYS A 163 0.66 -19.90 3.76
N ARG A 164 -0.60 -19.87 4.17
CA ARG A 164 -1.59 -18.95 3.61
C ARG A 164 -1.18 -17.50 3.82
N ALA A 165 -0.70 -17.15 5.02
CA ALA A 165 -0.23 -15.78 5.29
C ALA A 165 0.95 -15.37 4.41
N THR A 166 1.83 -16.29 4.01
CA THR A 166 2.91 -15.97 3.09
C THR A 166 2.45 -15.59 1.69
N LEU A 167 1.22 -15.94 1.28
CA LEU A 167 0.67 -15.48 0.00
C LEU A 167 0.40 -13.97 0.05
N TRP A 168 -0.21 -13.48 1.13
CA TRP A 168 -0.42 -12.05 1.35
C TRP A 168 0.90 -11.31 1.53
N LEU A 169 1.81 -11.90 2.29
CA LEU A 169 3.13 -11.33 2.57
C LEU A 169 3.99 -11.19 1.30
N ASN A 170 3.90 -12.13 0.38
CA ASN A 170 4.61 -12.05 -0.89
C ASN A 170 4.09 -10.91 -1.78
N GLU A 171 2.78 -10.69 -1.83
CA GLU A 171 2.22 -9.55 -2.57
C GLU A 171 2.62 -8.21 -1.94
N LEU A 172 2.62 -8.09 -0.61
CA LEU A 172 3.13 -6.90 0.08
C LEU A 172 4.64 -6.68 -0.15
N TYR A 173 5.40 -7.74 -0.28
CA TYR A 173 6.82 -7.63 -0.63
C TYR A 173 7.03 -7.09 -2.06
N MET A 174 6.22 -7.54 -3.02
CA MET A 174 6.23 -6.97 -4.39
C MET A 174 5.87 -5.48 -4.37
N ASP A 175 4.88 -5.09 -3.57
CA ASP A 175 4.50 -3.68 -3.38
C ASP A 175 5.65 -2.87 -2.75
N PHE A 176 6.39 -3.45 -1.80
CA PHE A 176 7.56 -2.83 -1.21
C PHE A 176 8.67 -2.58 -2.24
N GLU A 177 8.98 -3.56 -3.09
CA GLU A 177 9.97 -3.41 -4.15
C GLU A 177 9.57 -2.28 -5.12
N GLU A 178 8.29 -2.20 -5.49
CA GLU A 178 7.78 -1.14 -6.38
C GLU A 178 7.84 0.25 -5.71
N ILE A 179 7.54 0.38 -4.41
CA ILE A 179 7.70 1.66 -3.69
C ILE A 179 9.17 2.09 -3.66
N GLU A 180 10.10 1.19 -3.34
CA GLU A 180 11.54 1.48 -3.34
C GLU A 180 11.99 1.96 -4.73
N HIS A 181 11.58 1.24 -5.77
CA HIS A 181 11.84 1.65 -7.14
C HIS A 181 11.27 3.03 -7.44
N ARG A 182 10.03 3.31 -7.02
CA ARG A 182 9.37 4.58 -7.29
C ARG A 182 10.05 5.73 -6.58
N ILE A 183 10.37 5.60 -5.30
CA ILE A 183 11.13 6.61 -4.55
C ILE A 183 12.49 6.89 -5.23
N GLY A 184 13.20 5.85 -5.62
CA GLY A 184 14.51 5.95 -6.27
C GLY A 184 14.49 6.56 -7.68
N THR A 185 13.36 6.51 -8.37
CA THR A 185 13.21 7.04 -9.74
C THR A 185 12.58 8.41 -9.83
N LEU A 186 12.03 8.95 -8.74
CA LEU A 186 11.50 10.33 -8.72
C LEU A 186 12.60 11.35 -9.04
N ALA A 187 12.25 12.30 -9.90
CA ALA A 187 13.14 13.38 -10.33
C ALA A 187 12.42 14.72 -10.23
N LEU A 188 13.09 15.75 -9.73
CA LEU A 188 12.55 17.11 -9.75
C LEU A 188 12.37 17.60 -11.18
N LEU A 189 11.42 18.50 -11.41
CA LEU A 189 11.32 19.24 -12.66
C LEU A 189 12.60 20.03 -12.90
N GLY A 190 13.16 20.61 -11.86
CA GLY A 190 14.23 21.59 -11.94
C GLY A 190 13.68 22.97 -12.30
N SER A 191 14.48 23.77 -12.97
CA SER A 191 14.12 25.14 -13.38
C SER A 191 14.11 25.23 -14.92
N LYS A 192 12.99 24.82 -15.54
CA LYS A 192 12.87 24.66 -17.01
C LYS A 192 12.38 25.89 -17.74
N GLY A 193 11.71 26.82 -17.05
CA GLY A 193 11.13 28.03 -17.68
C GLY A 193 9.81 27.78 -18.40
N THR A 194 9.34 28.75 -19.14
CA THR A 194 7.98 28.78 -19.69
C THR A 194 7.65 27.64 -20.64
N THR A 195 8.60 27.20 -21.44
CA THR A 195 8.40 26.16 -22.46
C THR A 195 9.42 25.01 -22.36
N GLY A 196 10.15 24.94 -21.25
CA GLY A 196 11.18 23.92 -21.04
C GLY A 196 12.54 24.25 -21.65
N THR A 197 12.67 25.39 -22.31
CA THR A 197 13.89 25.81 -23.04
C THR A 197 14.93 26.52 -22.17
N GLN A 198 14.55 26.93 -20.96
CA GLN A 198 15.39 27.68 -20.02
C GLN A 198 15.83 29.05 -20.57
N ALA A 199 15.07 29.62 -21.52
CA ALA A 199 15.45 30.85 -22.23
C ALA A 199 15.72 32.03 -21.28
N SER A 200 14.89 32.23 -20.23
CA SER A 200 15.11 33.32 -19.26
C SER A 200 16.40 33.12 -18.47
N PHE A 201 16.77 31.91 -18.14
CA PHE A 201 18.05 31.60 -17.46
C PHE A 201 19.24 31.79 -18.42
N MET A 202 19.08 31.43 -19.68
CA MET A 202 20.12 31.70 -20.71
C MET A 202 20.43 33.20 -20.81
N GLU A 203 19.40 34.04 -20.77
CA GLU A 203 19.58 35.48 -20.80
C GLU A 203 20.23 36.00 -19.49
N LEU A 204 19.71 35.59 -18.32
CA LEU A 204 20.25 36.00 -17.02
C LEU A 204 21.72 35.62 -16.81
N LEU A 205 22.16 34.49 -17.38
CA LEU A 205 23.51 33.93 -17.20
C LEU A 205 24.41 34.09 -18.41
N GLY A 206 24.07 35.05 -19.33
CA GLY A 206 24.89 35.41 -20.46
C GLY A 206 25.14 34.28 -21.45
N GLY A 207 24.20 33.36 -21.60
CA GLY A 207 24.27 32.21 -22.51
C GLY A 207 25.02 31.00 -21.97
N ASP A 208 25.40 31.00 -20.71
CA ASP A 208 26.17 29.87 -20.11
C ASP A 208 25.26 28.73 -19.68
N SER A 209 25.12 27.75 -20.56
CA SER A 209 24.36 26.50 -20.33
C SER A 209 24.95 25.65 -19.19
N GLY A 210 26.23 25.76 -18.88
CA GLY A 210 26.89 25.05 -17.77
C GLY A 210 26.36 25.54 -16.41
N LYS A 211 26.28 26.86 -16.24
CA LYS A 211 25.73 27.51 -15.05
C LYS A 211 24.28 27.10 -14.80
N ILE A 212 23.47 27.04 -15.87
CA ILE A 212 22.07 26.63 -15.74
C ILE A 212 21.94 25.19 -15.24
N ARG A 213 22.71 24.27 -15.79
CA ARG A 213 22.74 22.87 -15.30
C ARG A 213 23.18 22.80 -13.84
N GLN A 214 24.15 23.64 -13.42
CA GLN A 214 24.59 23.67 -12.03
C GLN A 214 23.49 24.18 -11.09
N ILE A 215 22.73 25.21 -11.49
CA ILE A 215 21.57 25.69 -10.74
C ILE A 215 20.56 24.56 -10.50
N GLU A 216 20.21 23.80 -11.52
CA GLU A 216 19.28 22.67 -11.37
C GLU A 216 19.82 21.59 -10.43
N GLN A 217 21.12 21.30 -10.49
CA GLN A 217 21.77 20.32 -9.62
C GLN A 217 21.83 20.79 -8.16
N ASP A 218 22.14 22.07 -7.95
CA ASP A 218 22.19 22.69 -6.62
C ASP A 218 20.80 22.65 -5.97
N ILE A 219 19.74 23.03 -6.68
CA ILE A 219 18.36 22.97 -6.20
C ILE A 219 17.97 21.52 -5.87
N ALA A 220 18.26 20.58 -6.76
CA ALA A 220 17.94 19.18 -6.53
C ALA A 220 18.64 18.65 -5.26
N SER A 221 19.92 18.92 -5.13
CA SER A 221 20.72 18.52 -3.96
C SER A 221 20.16 19.11 -2.66
N GLU A 222 19.82 20.39 -2.65
CA GLU A 222 19.26 21.08 -1.49
C GLU A 222 17.88 20.52 -1.08
N MET A 223 17.08 20.07 -2.06
CA MET A 223 15.81 19.39 -1.82
C MET A 223 15.97 17.88 -1.56
N GLY A 224 17.20 17.38 -1.49
CA GLY A 224 17.51 15.98 -1.22
C GLY A 224 17.16 15.03 -2.37
N PHE A 225 17.27 15.51 -3.61
CA PHE A 225 17.12 14.70 -4.82
C PHE A 225 18.47 14.56 -5.55
N THR A 226 18.65 13.43 -6.20
CA THR A 226 19.82 13.15 -7.04
C THR A 226 19.54 13.31 -8.52
N ARG A 227 18.28 13.52 -8.88
CA ARG A 227 17.82 13.54 -10.29
C ARG A 227 16.95 14.75 -10.58
N VAL A 228 17.17 15.30 -11.76
CA VAL A 228 16.32 16.30 -12.42
C VAL A 228 15.85 15.70 -13.74
N VAL A 229 14.62 15.98 -14.15
CA VAL A 229 14.13 15.52 -15.47
C VAL A 229 15.00 16.10 -16.57
N PRO A 230 15.51 15.30 -17.50
CA PRO A 230 16.46 15.77 -18.51
C PRO A 230 15.80 16.67 -19.56
N VAL A 231 14.54 16.41 -19.88
CA VAL A 231 13.75 17.12 -20.88
C VAL A 231 12.31 17.25 -20.39
N SER A 232 11.74 18.44 -20.54
CA SER A 232 10.33 18.69 -20.25
C SER A 232 9.82 19.90 -21.05
N GLY A 233 8.51 20.10 -21.08
CA GLY A 233 7.91 21.38 -21.35
C GLY A 233 7.97 22.30 -20.13
N GLN A 234 6.93 23.09 -19.89
CA GLN A 234 6.80 23.90 -18.67
C GLN A 234 6.65 23.01 -17.41
N THR A 235 6.07 21.83 -17.56
CA THR A 235 5.77 20.86 -16.48
C THR A 235 6.57 19.59 -16.68
N TYR A 236 6.75 18.80 -15.61
CA TYR A 236 7.16 17.40 -15.79
C TYR A 236 6.04 16.60 -16.47
N SER A 237 6.40 15.49 -17.09
CA SER A 237 5.40 14.60 -17.70
C SER A 237 4.40 14.08 -16.67
N ARG A 238 3.11 14.33 -16.86
CA ARG A 238 2.03 13.84 -15.98
C ARG A 238 1.96 12.29 -15.90
N LYS A 239 2.71 11.64 -16.77
CA LYS A 239 2.94 10.19 -16.64
C LYS A 239 3.63 9.82 -15.33
N MET A 240 4.40 10.72 -14.71
CA MET A 240 4.99 10.50 -13.38
C MET A 240 3.91 10.35 -12.31
N ASP A 241 2.86 11.17 -12.33
CA ASP A 241 1.73 11.04 -11.42
C ASP A 241 1.04 9.69 -11.57
N TYR A 242 0.79 9.27 -12.82
CA TYR A 242 0.24 7.94 -13.10
C TYR A 242 1.12 6.83 -12.53
N MET A 243 2.42 6.89 -12.70
CA MET A 243 3.35 5.89 -12.17
C MET A 243 3.29 5.82 -10.64
N VAL A 244 3.21 6.98 -9.96
CA VAL A 244 3.07 7.03 -8.49
C VAL A 244 1.73 6.46 -8.04
N VAL A 245 0.62 6.92 -8.60
CA VAL A 245 -0.72 6.46 -8.21
C VAL A 245 -0.95 4.99 -8.61
N SER A 246 -0.32 4.51 -9.69
CA SER A 246 -0.32 3.10 -10.07
C SER A 246 0.39 2.22 -9.03
N THR A 247 1.51 2.68 -8.46
CA THR A 247 2.18 2.02 -7.33
C THR A 247 1.24 1.93 -6.11
N LEU A 248 0.55 3.02 -5.78
CA LEU A 248 -0.45 3.02 -4.70
C LEU A 248 -1.62 2.06 -4.99
N SER A 249 -2.06 1.99 -6.24
CA SER A 249 -3.09 1.04 -6.69
C SER A 249 -2.67 -0.42 -6.50
N GLY A 250 -1.40 -0.75 -6.66
CA GLY A 250 -0.85 -2.09 -6.36
C GLY A 250 -1.11 -2.47 -4.90
N ILE A 251 -0.76 -1.60 -3.97
CA ILE A 251 -1.00 -1.82 -2.53
C ILE A 251 -2.50 -1.98 -2.24
N ALA A 252 -3.35 -1.19 -2.88
CA ALA A 252 -4.81 -1.31 -2.74
C ALA A 252 -5.32 -2.69 -3.21
N GLN A 253 -4.74 -3.26 -4.27
CA GLN A 253 -5.09 -4.59 -4.76
C GLN A 253 -4.72 -5.67 -3.73
N THR A 254 -3.50 -5.64 -3.21
CA THR A 254 -3.02 -6.57 -2.17
C THR A 254 -3.86 -6.48 -0.91
N ALA A 255 -4.14 -5.27 -0.41
CA ALA A 255 -4.97 -5.05 0.77
C ALA A 255 -6.40 -5.53 0.56
N SER A 256 -6.98 -5.32 -0.62
CA SER A 256 -8.30 -5.82 -1.00
C SER A 256 -8.35 -7.34 -0.99
N LYS A 257 -7.35 -8.00 -1.61
CA LYS A 257 -7.25 -9.46 -1.64
C LYS A 257 -7.14 -10.05 -0.23
N PHE A 258 -6.23 -9.54 0.59
CA PHE A 258 -6.13 -9.93 2.00
C PHE A 258 -7.48 -9.83 2.72
N SER A 259 -8.18 -8.72 2.56
CA SER A 259 -9.44 -8.47 3.22
C SER A 259 -10.58 -9.35 2.73
N TYR A 260 -10.62 -9.71 1.44
CA TYR A 260 -11.56 -10.71 0.94
C TYR A 260 -11.32 -12.09 1.53
N ASP A 261 -10.05 -12.53 1.58
CA ASP A 261 -9.68 -13.81 2.20
C ASP A 261 -10.09 -13.82 3.68
N MET A 262 -9.80 -12.75 4.42
CA MET A 262 -10.18 -12.63 5.83
C MET A 262 -11.70 -12.69 6.06
N ARG A 263 -12.49 -12.03 5.21
CA ARG A 263 -13.97 -12.07 5.29
C ARG A 263 -14.51 -13.47 5.03
N LEU A 264 -13.91 -14.22 4.10
CA LEU A 264 -14.24 -15.63 3.85
C LEU A 264 -13.84 -16.51 5.04
N LEU A 265 -12.64 -16.34 5.60
CA LEU A 265 -12.18 -17.09 6.77
C LEU A 265 -13.05 -16.83 8.01
N GLN A 266 -13.53 -15.61 8.16
CA GLN A 266 -14.47 -15.25 9.22
C GLN A 266 -15.84 -15.91 9.03
N ASN A 267 -16.36 -15.97 7.80
CA ASN A 267 -17.57 -16.74 7.49
C ASN A 267 -17.39 -18.23 7.81
N PHE A 268 -16.22 -18.78 7.55
CA PHE A 268 -15.87 -20.17 7.91
C PHE A 268 -15.65 -20.37 9.42
N LYS A 269 -15.62 -19.29 10.20
CA LYS A 269 -15.29 -19.27 11.65
C LYS A 269 -13.87 -19.79 11.93
N GLU A 270 -12.98 -19.70 10.96
CA GLU A 270 -11.59 -20.13 11.09
C GLU A 270 -10.70 -19.05 11.66
N MET A 271 -10.90 -17.79 11.22
CA MET A 271 -10.16 -16.63 11.67
C MET A 271 -11.10 -15.42 11.75
N GLU A 272 -10.72 -14.45 12.57
CA GLU A 272 -11.42 -13.15 12.69
C GLU A 272 -10.44 -11.99 12.79
N GLU A 273 -10.87 -10.81 12.34
CA GLU A 273 -10.21 -9.56 12.68
C GLU A 273 -10.40 -9.24 14.18
N PRO A 274 -9.54 -8.39 14.80
CA PRO A 274 -9.69 -8.03 16.20
C PRO A 274 -11.03 -7.35 16.46
N PHE A 275 -11.62 -7.64 17.62
CA PHE A 275 -12.90 -7.08 18.05
C PHE A 275 -12.76 -6.59 19.49
N GLU A 276 -12.98 -5.31 19.70
CA GLU A 276 -12.82 -4.68 21.02
C GLU A 276 -14.00 -4.99 21.95
N ALA A 277 -13.72 -5.04 23.25
CA ALA A 277 -14.71 -5.44 24.24
C ALA A 277 -15.96 -4.55 24.26
N SER A 278 -15.82 -3.27 23.93
CA SER A 278 -16.91 -2.29 23.84
C SER A 278 -17.47 -2.11 22.43
N GLN A 279 -16.93 -2.78 21.43
CA GLN A 279 -17.33 -2.63 20.05
C GLN A 279 -18.72 -3.24 19.80
N ILE A 280 -19.58 -2.52 19.09
CA ILE A 280 -20.89 -3.00 18.66
C ILE A 280 -20.81 -3.44 17.21
N GLY A 281 -20.98 -4.74 16.96
CA GLY A 281 -20.91 -5.30 15.61
C GLY A 281 -22.21 -5.17 14.80
N SER A 282 -23.35 -5.05 15.47
CA SER A 282 -24.66 -4.91 14.83
C SER A 282 -25.67 -4.26 15.78
N SER A 283 -26.48 -3.35 15.24
CA SER A 283 -27.55 -2.69 16.00
C SER A 283 -28.73 -3.61 16.28
N ALA A 284 -28.95 -4.65 15.48
CA ALA A 284 -30.07 -5.57 15.59
C ALA A 284 -29.67 -6.93 16.20
N MET A 285 -28.45 -7.38 15.97
CA MET A 285 -27.96 -8.69 16.42
C MET A 285 -26.63 -8.51 17.17
N PRO A 286 -26.65 -8.17 18.45
CA PRO A 286 -25.46 -7.75 19.21
C PRO A 286 -24.39 -8.84 19.36
N TYR A 287 -24.70 -10.12 19.11
CA TYR A 287 -23.72 -11.21 19.11
C TYR A 287 -22.85 -11.27 17.85
N MET A 288 -23.23 -10.54 16.78
CA MET A 288 -22.49 -10.57 15.51
C MET A 288 -21.18 -9.81 15.63
N ARG A 289 -20.12 -10.44 15.16
CA ARG A 289 -18.78 -9.85 15.02
C ARG A 289 -18.52 -9.67 13.51
N ASN A 290 -18.98 -8.53 12.97
CA ASN A 290 -18.84 -8.26 11.54
C ASN A 290 -17.40 -7.88 11.19
N PRO A 291 -16.85 -8.30 10.03
CA PRO A 291 -15.51 -7.94 9.57
C PRO A 291 -15.46 -6.50 9.01
N MET A 292 -15.86 -5.51 9.85
CA MET A 292 -16.05 -4.12 9.40
C MET A 292 -14.74 -3.46 8.96
N ARG A 293 -13.61 -3.83 9.55
CA ARG A 293 -12.30 -3.30 9.18
C ARG A 293 -11.90 -3.79 7.79
N CYS A 294 -12.02 -5.10 7.54
CA CYS A 294 -11.76 -5.68 6.22
C CYS A 294 -12.75 -5.19 5.16
N GLU A 295 -14.03 -4.96 5.51
CA GLU A 295 -15.01 -4.34 4.61
C GLU A 295 -14.61 -2.91 4.24
N ARG A 296 -14.11 -2.14 5.19
CA ARG A 296 -13.62 -0.78 4.97
C ARG A 296 -12.37 -0.78 4.08
N ILE A 297 -11.41 -1.66 4.32
CA ILE A 297 -10.24 -1.83 3.43
C ILE A 297 -10.70 -2.09 1.99
N THR A 298 -11.59 -3.05 1.75
CA THR A 298 -12.07 -3.36 0.40
C THR A 298 -12.80 -2.18 -0.25
N SER A 299 -13.53 -1.39 0.54
CA SER A 299 -14.24 -0.21 0.07
C SER A 299 -13.28 0.91 -0.36
N LEU A 300 -12.32 1.27 0.49
CA LEU A 300 -11.31 2.28 0.19
C LEU A 300 -10.39 1.85 -0.97
N SER A 301 -10.05 0.57 -1.03
CA SER A 301 -9.21 0.02 -2.11
C SER A 301 -9.85 0.22 -3.49
N ARG A 302 -11.17 0.01 -3.63
CA ARG A 302 -11.88 0.28 -4.89
C ARG A 302 -11.73 1.73 -5.33
N TYR A 303 -11.84 2.66 -4.37
CA TYR A 303 -11.68 4.08 -4.66
C TYR A 303 -10.29 4.36 -5.26
N VAL A 304 -9.22 3.93 -4.60
CA VAL A 304 -7.85 4.16 -5.06
C VAL A 304 -7.57 3.48 -6.42
N MET A 305 -8.03 2.24 -6.61
CA MET A 305 -7.85 1.55 -7.89
C MET A 305 -8.53 2.28 -9.06
N VAL A 306 -9.74 2.80 -8.85
CA VAL A 306 -10.46 3.55 -9.89
C VAL A 306 -9.84 4.93 -10.11
N ASP A 307 -9.39 5.59 -9.05
CA ASP A 307 -8.75 6.91 -9.11
C ASP A 307 -7.47 6.92 -9.98
N THR A 308 -6.80 5.79 -10.11
CA THR A 308 -5.66 5.64 -11.01
C THR A 308 -5.98 6.03 -12.46
N LEU A 309 -7.22 5.87 -12.92
CA LEU A 309 -7.65 6.30 -14.25
C LEU A 309 -7.61 7.81 -14.45
N ASN A 310 -7.84 8.60 -13.39
CA ASN A 310 -7.72 10.06 -13.45
C ASN A 310 -6.32 10.46 -13.94
N THR A 311 -5.28 9.91 -13.31
CA THR A 311 -3.89 10.23 -13.66
C THR A 311 -3.48 9.67 -15.02
N ALA A 312 -3.98 8.50 -15.41
CA ALA A 312 -3.74 7.91 -16.72
C ALA A 312 -4.32 8.77 -17.86
N ILE A 313 -5.57 9.18 -17.71
CA ILE A 313 -6.27 10.01 -18.70
C ILE A 313 -5.64 11.42 -18.76
N THR A 314 -5.36 12.02 -17.60
CA THR A 314 -4.68 13.31 -17.53
C THR A 314 -3.34 13.28 -18.25
N ALA A 315 -2.53 12.24 -18.05
CA ALA A 315 -1.25 12.09 -18.75
C ALA A 315 -1.41 11.97 -20.27
N ALA A 316 -2.46 11.30 -20.72
CA ALA A 316 -2.71 11.06 -22.15
C ALA A 316 -3.30 12.27 -22.89
N THR A 317 -3.87 13.25 -22.19
CA THR A 317 -4.57 14.39 -22.77
C THR A 317 -3.79 15.72 -22.70
N GLN A 318 -2.54 15.69 -22.24
CA GLN A 318 -1.69 16.90 -22.22
C GLN A 318 -1.31 17.34 -23.62
N TRP A 319 -1.23 18.67 -23.82
CA TRP A 319 -0.91 19.28 -25.12
C TRP A 319 0.45 19.97 -25.10
N PHE A 320 1.28 19.68 -26.07
CA PHE A 320 2.57 20.32 -26.30
C PHE A 320 3.36 20.59 -25.01
N GLU A 321 3.77 21.81 -24.75
CA GLU A 321 4.59 22.22 -23.60
C GLU A 321 3.77 22.50 -22.35
N ARG A 322 2.47 22.79 -22.46
CA ARG A 322 1.58 23.09 -21.34
C ARG A 322 0.11 23.13 -21.74
N THR A 323 -0.74 22.50 -20.95
CA THR A 323 -2.17 22.79 -20.80
C THR A 323 -2.50 22.88 -19.30
N LEU A 324 -3.61 23.51 -18.91
CA LEU A 324 -3.99 23.70 -17.51
C LEU A 324 -5.09 22.74 -17.06
N ASP A 325 -5.61 21.91 -17.94
CA ASP A 325 -6.71 20.95 -17.63
C ASP A 325 -6.32 19.86 -16.62
N ASP A 326 -5.03 19.65 -16.43
CA ASP A 326 -4.48 18.75 -15.41
C ASP A 326 -4.70 19.25 -13.98
N SER A 327 -4.63 20.56 -13.76
CA SER A 327 -4.42 21.18 -12.45
C SER A 327 -5.52 20.83 -11.43
N ALA A 328 -6.79 21.00 -11.78
CA ALA A 328 -7.90 20.74 -10.88
C ALA A 328 -8.06 19.22 -10.57
N ASN A 329 -7.90 18.37 -11.57
CA ASN A 329 -7.97 16.92 -11.39
C ASN A 329 -6.85 16.41 -10.46
N ARG A 330 -5.60 16.82 -10.69
CA ARG A 330 -4.43 16.40 -9.93
C ARG A 330 -4.51 16.79 -8.46
N ARG A 331 -5.06 17.96 -8.15
CA ARG A 331 -5.24 18.45 -6.76
C ARG A 331 -6.15 17.52 -5.93
N ILE A 332 -7.03 16.78 -6.58
CA ILE A 332 -7.93 15.82 -5.96
C ILE A 332 -7.33 14.41 -6.04
N ALA A 333 -7.11 13.92 -7.25
CA ALA A 333 -6.72 12.54 -7.50
C ALA A 333 -5.42 12.13 -6.78
N VAL A 334 -4.35 12.92 -6.89
CA VAL A 334 -3.07 12.54 -6.29
C VAL A 334 -3.14 12.52 -4.77
N SER A 335 -3.66 13.58 -4.15
CA SER A 335 -3.75 13.66 -2.68
C SER A 335 -4.67 12.58 -2.11
N GLU A 336 -5.86 12.37 -2.69
CA GLU A 336 -6.81 11.39 -2.19
C GLU A 336 -6.33 9.94 -2.37
N ALA A 337 -5.54 9.63 -3.40
CA ALA A 337 -4.88 8.34 -3.53
C ALA A 337 -3.94 8.05 -2.35
N PHE A 338 -3.11 9.01 -1.95
CA PHE A 338 -2.23 8.88 -0.79
C PHE A 338 -2.99 8.77 0.52
N LEU A 339 -4.00 9.62 0.74
CA LEU A 339 -4.86 9.56 1.93
C LEU A 339 -5.60 8.22 2.02
N GLY A 340 -6.05 7.70 0.88
CA GLY A 340 -6.70 6.39 0.78
C GLY A 340 -5.80 5.24 1.18
N ILE A 341 -4.57 5.19 0.67
CA ILE A 341 -3.60 4.14 1.02
C ILE A 341 -3.11 4.27 2.46
N ASP A 342 -2.90 5.47 2.94
CA ASP A 342 -2.59 5.72 4.35
C ASP A 342 -3.66 5.13 5.27
N ALA A 343 -4.93 5.41 4.99
CA ALA A 343 -6.07 4.86 5.70
C ALA A 343 -6.12 3.32 5.65
N ILE A 344 -5.93 2.74 4.46
CA ILE A 344 -5.93 1.29 4.24
C ILE A 344 -4.83 0.62 5.07
N LEU A 345 -3.60 1.15 5.05
CA LEU A 345 -2.48 0.55 5.78
C LEU A 345 -2.64 0.70 7.29
N ASN A 346 -3.21 1.81 7.79
CA ASN A 346 -3.53 1.97 9.21
C ASN A 346 -4.51 0.89 9.68
N ILE A 347 -5.58 0.66 8.92
CA ILE A 347 -6.56 -0.37 9.25
C ILE A 347 -5.91 -1.76 9.14
N MET A 348 -5.11 -1.99 8.11
CA MET A 348 -4.44 -3.27 7.90
C MET A 348 -3.44 -3.61 9.02
N MET A 349 -2.65 -2.63 9.50
CA MET A 349 -1.79 -2.81 10.68
C MET A 349 -2.59 -3.22 11.90
N ASN A 350 -3.69 -2.54 12.18
CA ASN A 350 -4.56 -2.86 13.31
C ASN A 350 -5.15 -4.28 13.19
N VAL A 351 -5.60 -4.68 12.00
CA VAL A 351 -6.12 -6.04 11.77
C VAL A 351 -5.01 -7.07 11.95
N CYS A 352 -3.83 -6.85 11.39
CA CYS A 352 -2.72 -7.81 11.45
C CYS A 352 -2.13 -7.98 12.86
N ASP A 353 -2.13 -6.91 13.68
CA ASP A 353 -1.65 -6.98 15.08
C ASP A 353 -2.59 -7.80 15.99
N GLY A 354 -3.87 -7.93 15.61
CA GLY A 354 -4.89 -8.58 16.42
C GLY A 354 -5.61 -9.78 15.78
N LEU A 355 -5.06 -10.42 14.75
CA LEU A 355 -5.68 -11.58 14.09
C LEU A 355 -5.98 -12.70 15.08
N VAL A 356 -7.22 -13.16 15.08
CA VAL A 356 -7.69 -14.28 15.91
C VAL A 356 -7.78 -15.55 15.08
N VAL A 357 -7.23 -16.66 15.59
CA VAL A 357 -7.24 -17.98 14.93
C VAL A 357 -7.99 -18.97 15.81
N TYR A 358 -9.00 -19.62 15.27
CA TYR A 358 -9.80 -20.64 15.95
C TYR A 358 -9.32 -22.05 15.61
N GLU A 359 -8.21 -22.47 16.23
CA GLU A 359 -7.51 -23.72 15.93
C GLU A 359 -8.41 -24.96 15.99
N LYS A 360 -9.32 -25.02 16.97
CA LYS A 360 -10.25 -26.17 17.10
C LYS A 360 -11.26 -26.22 15.97
N VAL A 361 -11.72 -25.08 15.47
CA VAL A 361 -12.64 -24.99 14.32
C VAL A 361 -11.91 -25.43 13.06
N ILE A 362 -10.70 -24.90 12.83
CA ILE A 362 -9.87 -25.29 11.69
C ILE A 362 -9.61 -26.79 11.70
N ARG A 363 -9.20 -27.37 12.85
CA ARG A 363 -8.98 -28.79 12.98
C ARG A 363 -10.25 -29.61 12.69
N ALA A 364 -11.41 -29.20 13.21
CA ALA A 364 -12.66 -29.91 12.96
C ALA A 364 -13.03 -29.91 11.48
N ARG A 365 -12.81 -28.79 10.78
CA ARG A 365 -13.05 -28.68 9.32
C ARG A 365 -12.06 -29.55 8.53
N VAL A 366 -10.79 -29.54 8.90
CA VAL A 366 -9.78 -30.43 8.31
C VAL A 366 -10.18 -31.88 8.44
N MET A 367 -10.52 -32.32 9.66
CA MET A 367 -10.88 -33.72 9.92
C MET A 367 -12.14 -34.15 9.19
N ASN A 368 -13.03 -33.24 8.80
CA ASN A 368 -14.22 -33.56 8.01
C ASN A 368 -13.89 -33.88 6.54
N GLU A 369 -12.86 -33.23 5.99
CA GLU A 369 -12.47 -33.35 4.57
C GLU A 369 -11.29 -34.31 4.36
N LEU A 370 -10.43 -34.48 5.36
CA LEU A 370 -9.21 -35.28 5.29
C LEU A 370 -9.43 -36.74 4.85
N PRO A 371 -10.51 -37.42 5.26
CA PRO A 371 -10.78 -38.79 4.79
C PRO A 371 -10.82 -38.93 3.27
N PHE A 372 -11.38 -37.93 2.58
CA PHE A 372 -11.40 -37.92 1.09
C PHE A 372 -10.01 -37.69 0.50
N MET A 373 -9.21 -36.83 1.14
CA MET A 373 -7.85 -36.50 0.69
C MET A 373 -6.87 -37.66 0.92
N ALA A 374 -7.09 -38.45 1.98
CA ALA A 374 -6.22 -39.53 2.38
C ALA A 374 -6.49 -40.88 1.65
N THR A 375 -7.46 -40.89 0.75
CA THR A 375 -7.85 -42.15 0.06
C THR A 375 -6.68 -42.82 -0.68
N GLU A 376 -5.77 -42.04 -1.27
CA GLU A 376 -4.59 -42.61 -1.91
C GLU A 376 -3.64 -43.22 -0.89
N ASN A 377 -3.39 -42.55 0.22
CA ASN A 377 -2.52 -43.06 1.31
C ASN A 377 -3.05 -44.35 1.89
N ILE A 378 -4.36 -44.42 2.16
CA ILE A 378 -5.04 -45.62 2.66
C ILE A 378 -4.93 -46.75 1.64
N MET A 379 -5.17 -46.47 0.35
CA MET A 379 -5.03 -47.48 -0.70
C MET A 379 -3.60 -47.99 -0.80
N MET A 380 -2.60 -47.12 -0.75
CA MET A 380 -1.20 -47.55 -0.82
C MET A 380 -0.77 -48.39 0.40
N ASP A 381 -1.29 -48.08 1.57
CA ASP A 381 -1.06 -48.92 2.76
C ASP A 381 -1.67 -50.31 2.60
N ALA A 382 -2.92 -50.39 2.14
CA ALA A 382 -3.58 -51.64 1.83
C ALA A 382 -2.86 -52.46 0.74
N VAL A 383 -2.30 -51.82 -0.30
CA VAL A 383 -1.48 -52.45 -1.34
C VAL A 383 -0.20 -53.06 -0.72
N LYS A 384 0.48 -52.35 0.17
CA LYS A 384 1.67 -52.88 0.89
C LYS A 384 1.35 -54.09 1.71
N ARG A 385 0.11 -54.27 2.15
CA ARG A 385 -0.38 -55.46 2.88
C ARG A 385 -0.80 -56.58 1.94
N GLY A 386 -0.67 -56.41 0.62
CA GLY A 386 -0.96 -57.46 -0.36
C GLY A 386 -2.28 -57.29 -1.12
N GLY A 387 -2.98 -56.14 -0.95
CA GLY A 387 -4.21 -55.85 -1.66
C GLY A 387 -3.98 -55.52 -3.17
N ASP A 388 -4.97 -55.88 -3.99
CA ASP A 388 -4.97 -55.54 -5.42
C ASP A 388 -5.33 -54.06 -5.61
N ARG A 389 -4.42 -53.27 -6.18
CA ARG A 389 -4.57 -51.82 -6.39
C ARG A 389 -5.82 -51.47 -7.18
N GLN A 390 -6.16 -52.24 -8.23
CA GLN A 390 -7.31 -51.91 -9.08
C GLN A 390 -8.62 -52.16 -8.37
N GLN A 391 -8.71 -53.24 -7.65
CA GLN A 391 -9.89 -53.57 -6.85
C GLN A 391 -10.07 -52.56 -5.71
N LEU A 392 -8.99 -52.23 -5.01
CA LEU A 392 -9.01 -51.22 -3.94
C LEU A 392 -9.42 -49.84 -4.44
N HIS A 393 -8.95 -49.41 -5.61
CA HIS A 393 -9.33 -48.16 -6.22
C HIS A 393 -10.85 -48.11 -6.51
N GLU A 394 -11.41 -49.18 -7.10
CA GLU A 394 -12.86 -49.23 -7.38
C GLU A 394 -13.69 -49.23 -6.09
N LYS A 395 -13.26 -49.95 -5.09
CA LYS A 395 -13.92 -49.95 -3.76
C LYS A 395 -13.85 -48.55 -3.11
N LEU A 396 -12.71 -47.89 -3.12
CA LEU A 396 -12.57 -46.50 -2.65
C LEU A 396 -13.51 -45.56 -3.38
N ARG A 397 -13.61 -45.68 -4.71
CA ARG A 397 -14.54 -44.87 -5.51
C ARG A 397 -15.99 -45.07 -5.03
N VAL A 398 -16.42 -46.29 -4.84
CA VAL A 398 -17.79 -46.64 -4.37
C VAL A 398 -18.02 -46.09 -2.95
N HIS A 399 -17.09 -46.37 -2.02
CA HIS A 399 -17.22 -45.87 -0.65
C HIS A 399 -17.19 -44.36 -0.55
N SER A 400 -16.33 -43.70 -1.33
CA SER A 400 -16.25 -42.22 -1.37
C SER A 400 -17.53 -41.59 -1.91
N GLN A 401 -18.12 -42.16 -2.96
CA GLN A 401 -19.40 -41.69 -3.48
C GLN A 401 -20.54 -41.86 -2.49
N ALA A 402 -20.58 -43.00 -1.80
CA ALA A 402 -21.58 -43.24 -0.79
C ALA A 402 -21.43 -42.30 0.42
N ALA A 403 -20.21 -42.10 0.92
CA ALA A 403 -19.95 -41.12 1.98
C ALA A 403 -20.27 -39.68 1.55
N ALA A 404 -19.92 -39.30 0.32
CA ALA A 404 -20.26 -37.98 -0.22
C ALA A 404 -21.78 -37.75 -0.32
N ARG A 405 -22.56 -38.81 -0.60
CA ARG A 405 -24.01 -38.73 -0.59
C ARG A 405 -24.55 -38.50 0.82
N VAL A 406 -24.05 -39.22 1.84
CA VAL A 406 -24.41 -38.97 3.24
C VAL A 406 -24.15 -37.52 3.63
N VAL A 407 -22.98 -36.97 3.27
CA VAL A 407 -22.66 -35.60 3.61
C VAL A 407 -23.55 -34.59 2.87
N LYS A 408 -23.79 -34.80 1.56
CA LYS A 408 -24.42 -33.76 0.71
C LYS A 408 -25.94 -33.88 0.65
N GLU A 409 -26.47 -35.08 0.63
CA GLU A 409 -27.92 -35.32 0.48
C GLU A 409 -28.61 -35.50 1.85
N GLU A 410 -27.93 -36.12 2.82
CA GLU A 410 -28.53 -36.44 4.12
C GLU A 410 -28.09 -35.45 5.22
N GLY A 411 -27.08 -34.60 4.98
CA GLY A 411 -26.51 -33.69 5.99
C GLY A 411 -25.79 -34.42 7.13
N GLY A 412 -25.40 -35.67 6.89
CA GLY A 412 -24.75 -36.52 7.84
C GLY A 412 -23.25 -36.27 7.97
N ARG A 413 -22.59 -36.98 8.87
CA ARG A 413 -21.14 -36.96 9.01
C ARG A 413 -20.48 -37.78 7.90
N ASN A 414 -19.26 -37.41 7.54
CA ASN A 414 -18.42 -38.21 6.67
C ASN A 414 -18.09 -39.56 7.31
N ASP A 415 -18.67 -40.63 6.80
CA ASP A 415 -18.52 -41.99 7.30
C ASP A 415 -17.56 -42.83 6.45
N LEU A 416 -16.75 -42.21 5.59
CA LEU A 416 -15.83 -42.91 4.69
C LEU A 416 -14.88 -43.86 5.44
N ILE A 417 -14.34 -43.44 6.57
CA ILE A 417 -13.41 -44.26 7.36
C ILE A 417 -14.09 -45.47 7.92
N ASP A 418 -15.33 -45.35 8.40
CA ASP A 418 -16.13 -46.47 8.91
C ASP A 418 -16.41 -47.51 7.80
N ARG A 419 -16.69 -47.03 6.59
CA ARG A 419 -16.91 -47.89 5.41
C ARG A 419 -15.66 -48.63 4.99
N ILE A 420 -14.51 -47.97 4.97
CA ILE A 420 -13.23 -48.58 4.61
C ILE A 420 -12.80 -49.59 5.68
N ALA A 421 -12.91 -49.24 6.94
CA ALA A 421 -12.56 -50.15 8.07
C ALA A 421 -13.45 -51.42 8.12
N ALA A 422 -14.71 -51.30 7.66
CA ALA A 422 -15.63 -52.42 7.59
C ALA A 422 -15.42 -53.31 6.34
N ASP A 423 -14.68 -52.88 5.34
CA ASP A 423 -14.40 -53.66 4.13
C ASP A 423 -13.09 -54.47 4.27
N PRO A 424 -13.19 -55.81 4.38
CA PRO A 424 -12.01 -56.67 4.63
C PRO A 424 -10.97 -56.62 3.49
N ALA A 425 -11.30 -56.07 2.33
CA ALA A 425 -10.37 -55.93 1.21
C ALA A 425 -9.21 -54.96 1.53
N PHE A 426 -9.41 -54.01 2.42
CA PHE A 426 -8.37 -53.04 2.79
C PHE A 426 -7.39 -53.55 3.82
N MET A 427 -7.74 -54.64 4.56
CA MET A 427 -6.89 -55.25 5.57
C MET A 427 -6.32 -54.24 6.60
N VAL A 428 -7.09 -53.22 6.94
CA VAL A 428 -6.74 -52.16 7.87
C VAL A 428 -7.81 -52.04 8.95
N THR A 429 -7.41 -51.77 10.18
CA THR A 429 -8.33 -51.42 11.25
C THR A 429 -8.64 -49.93 11.26
N ARG A 430 -9.69 -49.55 11.99
CA ARG A 430 -10.02 -48.14 12.18
C ARG A 430 -8.86 -47.34 12.81
N GLU A 431 -8.23 -47.93 13.83
CA GLU A 431 -7.11 -47.30 14.53
C GLU A 431 -5.91 -47.09 13.61
N GLU A 432 -5.65 -48.03 12.72
CA GLU A 432 -4.58 -47.90 11.71
C GLU A 432 -4.88 -46.82 10.70
N ILE A 433 -6.14 -46.68 10.26
CA ILE A 433 -6.56 -45.56 9.38
C ILE A 433 -6.43 -44.24 10.11
N GLU A 434 -6.91 -44.14 11.35
CA GLU A 434 -6.80 -42.92 12.16
C GLU A 434 -5.34 -42.48 12.37
N ALA A 435 -4.40 -43.43 12.46
CA ALA A 435 -2.97 -43.13 12.52
C ALA A 435 -2.41 -42.54 11.19
N ILE A 436 -2.99 -42.93 10.05
CA ILE A 436 -2.64 -42.36 8.75
C ILE A 436 -3.18 -40.92 8.66
N LEU A 437 -4.31 -40.60 9.30
CA LEU A 437 -5.02 -39.33 9.23
C LEU A 437 -4.43 -38.25 10.15
N ASP A 438 -3.11 -38.21 10.30
CA ASP A 438 -2.47 -37.03 10.92
C ASP A 438 -2.39 -35.88 9.90
N PRO A 439 -3.09 -34.75 10.12
CA PRO A 439 -3.07 -33.61 9.19
C PRO A 439 -1.68 -33.14 8.86
N ALA A 440 -0.71 -33.23 9.75
CA ALA A 440 0.66 -32.78 9.51
C ALA A 440 1.32 -33.50 8.32
N ASN A 441 0.95 -34.76 8.05
CA ASN A 441 1.48 -35.54 6.94
C ASN A 441 0.95 -35.11 5.56
N PHE A 442 -0.01 -34.18 5.50
CA PHE A 442 -0.70 -33.74 4.26
C PHE A 442 -0.42 -32.30 3.87
N THR A 443 0.44 -31.60 4.60
CA THR A 443 0.75 -30.19 4.36
C THR A 443 1.90 -29.97 3.36
N GLY A 444 2.49 -31.06 2.85
CA GLY A 444 3.64 -30.99 1.94
C GLY A 444 4.81 -30.21 2.54
N ARG A 445 5.37 -29.30 1.79
CA ARG A 445 6.46 -28.40 2.22
C ARG A 445 5.98 -27.04 2.77
N SER A 446 4.76 -26.96 3.28
CA SER A 446 4.20 -25.68 3.71
C SER A 446 5.05 -25.01 4.80
N GLN A 447 5.48 -25.75 5.80
CA GLN A 447 6.31 -25.24 6.90
C GLN A 447 7.67 -24.75 6.39
N GLU A 448 8.38 -25.60 5.63
CA GLU A 448 9.70 -25.25 5.09
C GLU A 448 9.63 -24.03 4.16
N GLN A 449 8.59 -23.92 3.34
CA GLN A 449 8.40 -22.77 2.47
C GLN A 449 8.18 -21.47 3.25
N VAL A 450 7.48 -21.51 4.37
CA VAL A 450 7.36 -20.35 5.27
C VAL A 450 8.73 -19.98 5.84
N GLU A 451 9.45 -20.94 6.38
CA GLU A 451 10.77 -20.73 7.01
C GLU A 451 11.79 -20.17 6.01
N GLU A 452 11.85 -20.75 4.81
CA GLU A 452 12.72 -20.31 3.72
C GLU A 452 12.37 -18.89 3.29
N PHE A 453 11.10 -18.59 3.03
CA PHE A 453 10.66 -17.27 2.58
C PHE A 453 10.91 -16.19 3.63
N LEU A 454 10.62 -16.46 4.89
CA LEU A 454 10.90 -15.52 5.98
C LEU A 454 12.41 -15.29 6.15
N ARG A 455 13.23 -16.35 6.13
CA ARG A 455 14.68 -16.27 6.31
C ARG A 455 15.37 -15.53 5.16
N ASP A 456 15.04 -15.90 3.92
CA ASP A 456 15.82 -15.51 2.74
C ASP A 456 15.33 -14.22 2.10
N VAL A 457 14.06 -13.83 2.31
CA VAL A 457 13.44 -12.67 1.67
C VAL A 457 13.00 -11.61 2.69
N ILE A 458 12.13 -11.96 3.64
CA ILE A 458 11.46 -10.97 4.47
C ILE A 458 12.36 -10.43 5.59
N ARG A 459 13.00 -11.31 6.37
CA ARG A 459 13.85 -10.87 7.50
C ARG A 459 15.00 -9.96 7.09
N PRO A 460 15.71 -10.17 5.96
CA PRO A 460 16.73 -9.25 5.49
C PRO A 460 16.17 -7.83 5.21
N VAL A 461 14.98 -7.72 4.64
CA VAL A 461 14.33 -6.43 4.38
C VAL A 461 13.95 -5.74 5.70
N LEU A 462 13.35 -6.47 6.64
CA LEU A 462 12.97 -5.92 7.94
C LEU A 462 14.20 -5.47 8.75
N GLU A 463 15.28 -6.26 8.74
CA GLU A 463 16.51 -5.88 9.46
C GLU A 463 17.16 -4.62 8.85
N ALA A 464 17.23 -4.52 7.53
CA ALA A 464 17.74 -3.33 6.84
C ALA A 464 16.89 -2.06 7.14
N ASN A 465 15.65 -2.22 7.55
CA ASN A 465 14.70 -1.15 7.85
C ASN A 465 14.26 -1.09 9.31
N ARG A 466 15.02 -1.70 10.22
CA ARG A 466 14.65 -1.89 11.63
C ARG A 466 14.23 -0.59 12.34
N ALA A 467 14.83 0.53 12.00
CA ALA A 467 14.52 1.84 12.59
C ALA A 467 13.09 2.36 12.25
N LEU A 468 12.43 1.77 11.28
CA LEU A 468 11.09 2.13 10.82
C LEU A 468 9.99 1.22 11.40
N LEU A 469 10.35 0.18 12.14
CA LEU A 469 9.44 -0.83 12.65
C LEU A 469 8.92 -0.49 14.06
N GLY A 470 7.84 -1.15 14.45
CA GLY A 470 7.24 -1.03 15.79
C GLY A 470 6.12 0.00 15.89
N GLU A 471 5.67 0.54 14.76
CA GLU A 471 4.49 1.41 14.73
C GLU A 471 3.22 0.59 15.06
N LYS A 472 2.37 1.16 15.90
CA LYS A 472 1.05 0.60 16.24
C LYS A 472 -0.03 1.58 15.88
N GLN A 473 -1.17 1.07 15.45
CA GLN A 473 -2.30 1.90 15.06
C GLN A 473 -3.54 1.58 15.89
N GLU A 474 -4.02 2.58 16.62
CA GLU A 474 -5.35 2.57 17.23
C GLU A 474 -6.33 3.24 16.26
N LEU A 475 -7.46 2.59 16.02
CA LEU A 475 -8.48 3.13 15.13
C LEU A 475 -9.50 3.92 15.93
N SER A 476 -9.80 5.13 15.46
CA SER A 476 -10.85 5.98 16.07
C SER A 476 -12.27 5.60 15.63
N VAL A 477 -12.40 4.86 14.53
CA VAL A 477 -13.68 4.46 13.93
C VAL A 477 -13.62 3.08 13.29
#